data_cb09c5eb147db088407aad4aa3123f40
#
_entry.id   cb09c5eb147db088407aad4aa3123f40
#
_cell.length_a   1.000
_cell.length_b   1.000
_cell.length_c   1.000
_cell.angle_alpha   90.00
_cell.angle_beta   90.00
_cell.angle_gamma   90.00
#
_symmetry.space_group_name_H-M   'P 1'
#
loop_
_entity.id
_entity.type
_entity.pdbx_description
1 polymer ?
#
loop_
_entity_poly.entity_id
_entity_poly.type
_entity_poly.pdbx_seq_one_letter_code
_entity_poly.pdbx_strand_id
1 'polypeptide(L)'
;MKPLLPRGESRSRPLPGHSRQSGVALVMVLWILLLVTISTGAYTLMARMDQLEAHTVLSGTRARLAAEAGMNLALLSLRDPDETARLVPDGRPYEIGYQGAVVEVRVTDERGKLDINSSDEQTLVTLLTGHGLELQESTLLAAAIMDWKDDDEIERANGAELDSYTAAGLAVGPGNRSFVMTEELLQVLGMSWDLYQKMEPGLTVYSQSGQPDPAYAPVEALLALPDMTEEEAVNFVSDRQSEDSLDGVGAVLPSGQVAMARGRGLTYSILAKATLPNGIWDQVEATIRLGGGQDGLPYRVLRWREGFHH
;
A
#
# COMPACT_ATOMS: atom_id res chain seq x y z
N MET A 1 116.79 -10.52 -54.74
CA MET A 1 115.50 -10.70 -55.42
C MET A 1 114.40 -10.95 -54.40
N LYS A 2 113.59 -9.99 -54.19
CA LYS A 2 112.45 -10.04 -53.27
C LYS A 2 111.14 -10.03 -54.06
N PRO A 3 110.20 -10.94 -53.85
CA PRO A 3 108.91 -10.84 -54.50
C PRO A 3 107.93 -9.96 -53.68
N LEU A 4 107.11 -9.22 -54.33
CA LEU A 4 106.13 -8.33 -53.83
C LEU A 4 104.89 -9.15 -53.35
N LEU A 5 104.37 -8.78 -52.15
CA LEU A 5 103.12 -9.22 -51.64
C LEU A 5 101.94 -8.42 -52.24
N PRO A 6 100.77 -9.06 -52.49
CA PRO A 6 99.60 -8.33 -52.94
C PRO A 6 98.84 -7.65 -51.78
N ARG A 7 98.39 -6.47 -52.17
CA ARG A 7 97.53 -5.59 -51.30
C ARG A 7 96.12 -6.16 -51.09
N GLY A 8 95.79 -6.46 -49.83
CA GLY A 8 94.46 -6.91 -49.48
C GLY A 8 93.43 -5.78 -49.57
N GLU A 9 92.38 -6.01 -50.32
CA GLU A 9 91.20 -5.15 -50.39
C GLU A 9 90.33 -5.32 -49.11
N SER A 10 90.17 -4.26 -48.34
CA SER A 10 89.23 -4.24 -47.22
C SER A 10 87.76 -4.05 -47.76
N ARG A 11 87.03 -5.12 -47.75
CA ARG A 11 85.60 -5.04 -47.93
C ARG A 11 84.94 -4.47 -46.69
N SER A 12 84.47 -3.24 -46.79
CA SER A 12 83.54 -2.60 -45.80
C SER A 12 82.19 -3.31 -45.84
N ARG A 13 81.82 -3.99 -44.75
CA ARG A 13 80.49 -4.50 -44.56
C ARG A 13 79.51 -3.31 -44.35
N PRO A 14 78.37 -3.26 -45.05
CA PRO A 14 77.37 -2.27 -44.77
C PRO A 14 76.71 -2.58 -43.43
N LEU A 15 76.58 -1.62 -42.55
CA LEU A 15 75.81 -1.69 -41.28
C LEU A 15 74.34 -1.86 -41.62
N PRO A 16 73.61 -2.73 -40.91
CA PRO A 16 72.19 -2.90 -41.11
C PRO A 16 71.48 -1.57 -40.80
N GLY A 17 70.74 -1.08 -41.80
CA GLY A 17 69.93 0.13 -41.69
C GLY A 17 68.84 -0.09 -40.60
N HIS A 18 68.79 0.74 -39.59
CA HIS A 18 67.70 0.81 -38.63
C HIS A 18 66.45 1.29 -39.38
N SER A 19 65.57 0.35 -39.69
CA SER A 19 64.26 0.68 -40.22
C SER A 19 63.51 1.54 -39.16
N ARG A 20 63.18 2.75 -39.55
CA ARG A 20 62.34 3.66 -38.73
C ARG A 20 60.93 3.07 -38.60
N GLN A 21 60.65 2.27 -37.58
CA GLN A 21 59.31 1.80 -37.17
C GLN A 21 58.61 2.76 -36.18
N SER A 22 58.95 4.05 -36.20
CA SER A 22 58.41 5.04 -35.21
C SER A 22 56.95 5.42 -35.40
N GLY A 23 56.30 5.12 -36.53
CA GLY A 23 54.93 5.51 -36.79
C GLY A 23 53.89 4.57 -36.13
N VAL A 24 54.10 3.26 -36.13
CA VAL A 24 53.17 2.26 -35.62
C VAL A 24 53.07 2.28 -34.08
N ALA A 25 54.19 2.51 -33.40
CA ALA A 25 54.18 2.62 -31.93
C ALA A 25 53.32 3.78 -31.42
N LEU A 26 53.37 4.94 -32.09
CA LEU A 26 52.54 6.11 -31.74
C LEU A 26 51.03 5.82 -31.90
N VAL A 27 50.66 5.15 -32.97
CA VAL A 27 49.27 4.78 -33.24
C VAL A 27 48.77 3.77 -32.18
N MET A 28 49.61 2.77 -31.81
CA MET A 28 49.25 1.81 -30.74
C MET A 28 49.08 2.53 -29.39
N VAL A 29 49.94 3.46 -29.01
CA VAL A 29 49.81 4.21 -27.77
C VAL A 29 48.51 5.04 -27.78
N LEU A 30 48.20 5.70 -28.90
CA LEU A 30 46.91 6.42 -29.02
C LEU A 30 45.71 5.53 -28.86
N TRP A 31 45.70 4.35 -29.46
CA TRP A 31 44.62 3.37 -29.31
C TRP A 31 44.48 2.87 -27.87
N ILE A 32 45.60 2.58 -27.19
CA ILE A 32 45.59 2.18 -25.80
C ILE A 32 45.06 3.30 -24.92
N LEU A 33 45.47 4.55 -25.12
CA LEU A 33 45.00 5.72 -24.39
C LEU A 33 43.49 5.92 -24.61
N LEU A 34 43.01 5.76 -25.86
CA LEU A 34 41.60 5.81 -26.17
C LEU A 34 40.81 4.75 -25.46
N LEU A 35 41.25 3.48 -25.50
CA LEU A 35 40.60 2.37 -24.78
C LEU A 35 40.58 2.58 -23.28
N VAL A 36 41.69 3.04 -22.69
CA VAL A 36 41.72 3.34 -21.24
C VAL A 36 40.78 4.47 -20.88
N THR A 37 40.70 5.52 -21.70
CA THR A 37 39.79 6.64 -21.46
C THR A 37 38.32 6.20 -21.53
N ILE A 38 37.94 5.41 -22.54
CA ILE A 38 36.59 4.87 -22.69
C ILE A 38 36.25 3.94 -21.50
N SER A 39 37.16 3.04 -21.13
CA SER A 39 36.95 2.09 -20.02
C SER A 39 36.79 2.83 -18.68
N THR A 40 37.63 3.85 -18.43
CA THR A 40 37.53 4.67 -17.21
C THR A 40 36.22 5.46 -17.20
N GLY A 41 35.79 6.02 -18.33
CA GLY A 41 34.50 6.70 -18.46
C GLY A 41 33.33 5.77 -18.18
N ALA A 42 33.32 4.57 -18.77
CA ALA A 42 32.29 3.56 -18.54
C ALA A 42 32.25 3.11 -17.06
N TYR A 43 33.41 2.86 -16.46
CA TYR A 43 33.49 2.48 -15.05
C TYR A 43 32.94 3.59 -14.12
N THR A 44 33.28 4.85 -14.42
CA THR A 44 32.78 5.99 -13.62
C THR A 44 31.26 6.12 -13.70
N LEU A 45 30.66 5.90 -14.89
CA LEU A 45 29.21 5.89 -15.08
C LEU A 45 28.55 4.75 -14.30
N MET A 46 29.07 3.53 -14.39
CA MET A 46 28.58 2.38 -13.62
C MET A 46 28.62 2.65 -12.11
N ALA A 47 29.77 3.11 -11.61
CA ALA A 47 29.92 3.41 -10.18
C ALA A 47 28.94 4.49 -9.68
N ARG A 48 28.60 5.48 -10.53
CA ARG A 48 27.57 6.49 -10.20
C ARG A 48 26.18 5.87 -10.17
N MET A 49 25.84 4.99 -11.11
CA MET A 49 24.55 4.29 -11.14
C MET A 49 24.40 3.40 -9.90
N ASP A 50 25.40 2.59 -9.56
CA ASP A 50 25.40 1.75 -8.37
C ASP A 50 25.21 2.57 -7.09
N GLN A 51 25.85 3.74 -7.01
CA GLN A 51 25.71 4.64 -5.86
C GLN A 51 24.29 5.24 -5.75
N LEU A 52 23.68 5.63 -6.88
CA LEU A 52 22.31 6.14 -6.90
C LEU A 52 21.31 5.03 -6.52
N GLU A 53 21.48 3.83 -7.05
CA GLU A 53 20.65 2.68 -6.70
C GLU A 53 20.75 2.35 -5.21
N ALA A 54 21.97 2.25 -4.67
CA ALA A 54 22.19 2.00 -3.25
C ALA A 54 21.56 3.10 -2.36
N HIS A 55 21.64 4.37 -2.78
CA HIS A 55 20.99 5.48 -2.06
C HIS A 55 19.47 5.37 -2.09
N THR A 56 18.88 4.97 -3.23
CA THR A 56 17.42 4.81 -3.36
C THR A 56 16.92 3.67 -2.48
N VAL A 57 17.56 2.51 -2.53
CA VAL A 57 17.21 1.35 -1.70
C VAL A 57 17.35 1.66 -0.22
N LEU A 58 18.43 2.32 0.20
CA LEU A 58 18.65 2.71 1.59
C LEU A 58 17.59 3.72 2.07
N SER A 59 17.24 4.68 1.22
CA SER A 59 16.21 5.67 1.56
C SER A 59 14.83 5.04 1.64
N GLY A 60 14.46 4.15 0.71
CA GLY A 60 13.22 3.38 0.78
C GLY A 60 13.12 2.57 2.08
N THR A 61 14.20 1.84 2.43
CA THR A 61 14.24 1.09 3.70
C THR A 61 14.09 2.00 4.92
N ARG A 62 14.70 3.19 4.91
CA ARG A 62 14.55 4.17 6.01
C ARG A 62 13.12 4.70 6.10
N ALA A 63 12.50 5.02 4.98
CA ALA A 63 11.10 5.46 4.94
C ALA A 63 10.18 4.38 5.51
N ARG A 64 10.35 3.12 5.09
CA ARG A 64 9.60 1.99 5.61
C ARG A 64 9.75 1.83 7.12
N LEU A 65 10.98 1.79 7.63
CA LEU A 65 11.23 1.66 9.07
C LEU A 65 10.65 2.84 9.87
N ALA A 66 10.63 4.05 9.30
CA ALA A 66 9.99 5.21 9.91
C ALA A 66 8.46 5.04 9.94
N ALA A 67 7.84 4.51 8.87
CA ALA A 67 6.41 4.19 8.86
C ALA A 67 6.05 3.12 9.90
N GLU A 68 6.83 2.03 10.00
CA GLU A 68 6.66 1.02 11.04
C GLU A 68 6.82 1.60 12.45
N ALA A 69 7.74 2.53 12.65
CA ALA A 69 7.89 3.22 13.93
C ALA A 69 6.66 4.09 14.26
N GLY A 70 6.12 4.84 13.28
CA GLY A 70 4.89 5.61 13.45
C GLY A 70 3.69 4.73 13.81
N MET A 71 3.55 3.59 13.14
CA MET A 71 2.52 2.59 13.47
C MET A 71 2.66 2.09 14.93
N ASN A 72 3.88 1.78 15.38
CA ASN A 72 4.10 1.34 16.74
C ASN A 72 3.80 2.44 17.78
N LEU A 73 4.08 3.71 17.45
CA LEU A 73 3.72 4.85 18.31
C LEU A 73 2.20 5.03 18.40
N ALA A 74 1.48 4.87 17.29
CA ALA A 74 0.02 4.87 17.29
C ALA A 74 -0.54 3.75 18.16
N LEU A 75 0.00 2.54 18.03
CA LEU A 75 -0.38 1.39 18.84
C LEU A 75 -0.14 1.63 20.34
N LEU A 76 0.97 2.27 20.68
CA LEU A 76 1.27 2.65 22.05
C LEU A 76 0.25 3.66 22.58
N SER A 77 -0.08 4.69 21.79
CA SER A 77 -1.09 5.69 22.14
C SER A 77 -2.46 5.05 22.37
N LEU A 78 -2.92 4.15 21.49
CA LEU A 78 -4.22 3.47 21.65
C LEU A 78 -4.33 2.68 22.97
N ARG A 79 -3.20 2.34 23.58
CA ARG A 79 -3.13 1.59 24.83
C ARG A 79 -2.90 2.47 26.06
N ASP A 80 -2.71 3.77 25.87
CA ASP A 80 -2.49 4.68 26.97
C ASP A 80 -3.63 4.58 28.01
N PRO A 81 -3.34 4.47 29.32
CA PRO A 81 -4.34 4.53 30.36
C PRO A 81 -5.14 5.82 30.36
N ASP A 82 -4.50 6.93 30.04
CA ASP A 82 -5.15 8.25 29.92
C ASP A 82 -5.88 8.35 28.58
N GLU A 83 -7.21 8.44 28.65
CA GLU A 83 -8.07 8.51 27.46
C GLU A 83 -7.84 9.78 26.64
N THR A 84 -7.44 10.87 27.29
CA THR A 84 -7.20 12.16 26.64
C THR A 84 -5.88 12.20 25.87
N ALA A 85 -4.94 11.30 26.19
CA ALA A 85 -3.67 11.15 25.49
C ALA A 85 -3.75 10.22 24.27
N ARG A 86 -4.90 9.54 24.05
CA ARG A 86 -5.07 8.60 22.93
C ARG A 86 -5.36 9.33 21.64
N LEU A 87 -4.86 8.79 20.55
CA LEU A 87 -5.31 9.18 19.21
C LEU A 87 -6.79 8.81 19.04
N VAL A 88 -7.57 9.73 18.47
CA VAL A 88 -8.97 9.49 18.11
C VAL A 88 -8.98 8.59 16.86
N PRO A 89 -9.59 7.38 16.92
CA PRO A 89 -9.48 6.42 15.83
C PRO A 89 -10.60 6.60 14.79
N ASP A 90 -10.73 7.80 14.23
CA ASP A 90 -11.75 8.19 13.25
C ASP A 90 -11.18 8.50 11.86
N GLY A 91 -9.93 8.08 11.61
CA GLY A 91 -9.25 8.27 10.33
C GLY A 91 -8.59 9.63 10.15
N ARG A 92 -8.68 10.55 11.14
CA ARG A 92 -7.98 11.84 11.04
C ARG A 92 -6.47 11.67 10.98
N PRO A 93 -5.72 12.53 10.23
CA PRO A 93 -4.28 12.45 10.15
C PRO A 93 -3.62 13.01 11.43
N TYR A 94 -2.56 12.30 11.86
CA TYR A 94 -1.65 12.76 12.90
C TYR A 94 -0.23 12.79 12.34
N GLU A 95 0.49 13.88 12.53
CA GLU A 95 1.88 13.98 12.11
C GLU A 95 2.83 13.69 13.28
N ILE A 96 3.74 12.77 13.09
CA ILE A 96 4.77 12.35 14.05
C ILE A 96 6.14 12.55 13.43
N GLY A 97 7.02 13.35 14.08
CA GLY A 97 8.42 13.44 13.66
C GLY A 97 9.23 12.22 14.14
N TYR A 98 9.89 11.51 13.23
CA TYR A 98 10.75 10.38 13.60
C TYR A 98 12.06 10.37 12.80
N GLN A 99 13.19 10.55 13.49
CA GLN A 99 14.56 10.54 12.90
C GLN A 99 14.71 11.38 11.61
N GLY A 100 14.06 12.54 11.56
CA GLY A 100 14.08 13.45 10.43
C GLY A 100 13.04 13.14 9.33
N ALA A 101 12.30 12.06 9.43
CA ALA A 101 11.12 11.79 8.60
C ALA A 101 9.88 12.44 9.24
N VAL A 102 8.93 12.84 8.42
CA VAL A 102 7.56 13.16 8.81
C VAL A 102 6.71 11.91 8.57
N VAL A 103 6.07 11.41 9.61
CA VAL A 103 5.19 10.23 9.53
C VAL A 103 3.75 10.68 9.74
N GLU A 104 2.94 10.60 8.70
CA GLU A 104 1.50 10.75 8.81
C GLU A 104 0.90 9.41 9.24
N VAL A 105 0.16 9.42 10.35
CA VAL A 105 -0.51 8.25 10.89
C VAL A 105 -2.01 8.49 10.91
N ARG A 106 -2.78 7.53 10.40
CA ARG A 106 -4.24 7.49 10.49
C ARG A 106 -4.66 6.21 11.19
N VAL A 107 -5.55 6.35 12.14
CA VAL A 107 -6.09 5.22 12.89
C VAL A 107 -7.60 5.18 12.69
N THR A 108 -8.14 4.04 12.28
CA THR A 108 -9.58 3.82 12.11
C THR A 108 -10.02 2.66 12.98
N ASP A 109 -11.02 2.87 13.81
CA ASP A 109 -11.67 1.77 14.53
C ASP A 109 -12.48 0.94 13.55
N GLU A 110 -12.27 -0.38 13.55
CA GLU A 110 -12.98 -1.28 12.63
C GLU A 110 -14.50 -1.28 12.83
N ARG A 111 -15.01 -0.85 14.00
CA ARG A 111 -16.45 -0.62 14.21
C ARG A 111 -17.04 0.45 13.30
N GLY A 112 -16.22 1.39 12.82
CA GLY A 112 -16.63 2.41 11.85
C GLY A 112 -16.81 1.85 10.45
N LYS A 113 -16.34 0.64 10.15
CA LYS A 113 -16.47 0.01 8.83
C LYS A 113 -17.64 -0.98 8.80
N LEU A 114 -18.21 -1.19 7.62
CA LEU A 114 -19.24 -2.21 7.42
C LEU A 114 -18.62 -3.60 7.38
N ASP A 115 -19.02 -4.47 8.30
CA ASP A 115 -18.61 -5.87 8.28
C ASP A 115 -19.49 -6.66 7.31
N ILE A 116 -18.88 -7.10 6.20
CA ILE A 116 -19.60 -7.83 5.14
C ILE A 116 -20.17 -9.16 5.60
N ASN A 117 -19.59 -9.77 6.65
CA ASN A 117 -20.10 -11.02 7.22
C ASN A 117 -21.32 -10.79 8.10
N SER A 118 -21.41 -9.65 8.78
CA SER A 118 -22.45 -9.34 9.75
C SER A 118 -23.59 -8.49 9.18
N SER A 119 -23.36 -7.84 8.02
CA SER A 119 -24.36 -7.01 7.35
C SER A 119 -25.52 -7.83 6.78
N ASP A 120 -26.71 -7.27 6.81
CA ASP A 120 -27.88 -7.81 6.13
C ASP A 120 -27.97 -7.32 4.68
N GLU A 121 -28.87 -7.96 3.91
CA GLU A 121 -29.05 -7.66 2.49
C GLU A 121 -29.47 -6.21 2.25
N GLN A 122 -30.37 -5.65 3.10
CA GLN A 122 -30.85 -4.28 2.95
C GLN A 122 -29.71 -3.26 3.16
N THR A 123 -28.84 -3.47 4.13
CA THR A 123 -27.68 -2.62 4.37
C THR A 123 -26.69 -2.68 3.21
N LEU A 124 -26.48 -3.88 2.63
CA LEU A 124 -25.65 -4.03 1.43
C LEU A 124 -26.26 -3.31 0.21
N VAL A 125 -27.58 -3.42 -0.02
CA VAL A 125 -28.26 -2.68 -1.08
C VAL A 125 -28.09 -1.17 -0.89
N THR A 126 -28.24 -0.67 0.33
CA THR A 126 -28.06 0.76 0.65
C THR A 126 -26.63 1.21 0.34
N LEU A 127 -25.61 0.44 0.79
CA LEU A 127 -24.20 0.73 0.52
C LEU A 127 -23.93 0.79 -0.99
N LEU A 128 -24.34 -0.25 -1.74
CA LEU A 128 -24.11 -0.36 -3.18
C LEU A 128 -24.79 0.78 -3.96
N THR A 129 -26.01 1.12 -3.59
CA THR A 129 -26.74 2.25 -4.19
C THR A 129 -26.03 3.58 -3.85
N GLY A 130 -25.56 3.75 -2.62
CA GLY A 130 -24.78 4.91 -2.19
C GLY A 130 -23.50 5.09 -2.98
N HIS A 131 -22.89 4.00 -3.45
CA HIS A 131 -21.73 3.99 -4.34
C HIS A 131 -22.07 4.13 -5.84
N GLY A 132 -23.34 4.39 -6.16
CA GLY A 132 -23.80 4.76 -7.50
C GLY A 132 -24.29 3.60 -8.37
N LEU A 133 -24.53 2.40 -7.82
CA LEU A 133 -25.20 1.33 -8.55
C LEU A 133 -26.70 1.62 -8.62
N GLU A 134 -27.31 1.22 -9.74
CA GLU A 134 -28.76 1.22 -9.86
C GLU A 134 -29.39 0.23 -8.87
N LEU A 135 -30.59 0.52 -8.38
CA LEU A 135 -31.27 -0.26 -7.35
C LEU A 135 -31.40 -1.76 -7.72
N GLN A 136 -31.67 -2.06 -8.98
CA GLN A 136 -31.79 -3.44 -9.45
C GLN A 136 -30.45 -4.17 -9.39
N GLU A 137 -29.37 -3.53 -9.85
CA GLU A 137 -28.01 -4.09 -9.81
C GLU A 137 -27.55 -4.26 -8.36
N SER A 138 -27.83 -3.28 -7.50
CA SER A 138 -27.53 -3.34 -6.07
C SER A 138 -28.22 -4.52 -5.39
N THR A 139 -29.49 -4.78 -5.74
CA THR A 139 -30.28 -5.90 -5.19
C THR A 139 -29.67 -7.25 -5.63
N LEU A 140 -29.34 -7.38 -6.92
CA LEU A 140 -28.72 -8.62 -7.44
C LEU A 140 -27.36 -8.89 -6.78
N LEU A 141 -26.50 -7.86 -6.70
CA LEU A 141 -25.17 -8.01 -6.11
C LEU A 141 -25.25 -8.27 -4.59
N ALA A 142 -26.13 -7.59 -3.86
CA ALA A 142 -26.34 -7.83 -2.44
C ALA A 142 -26.80 -9.28 -2.18
N ALA A 143 -27.75 -9.79 -2.96
CA ALA A 143 -28.21 -11.17 -2.85
C ALA A 143 -27.08 -12.17 -3.17
N ALA A 144 -26.25 -11.92 -4.19
CA ALA A 144 -25.08 -12.75 -4.50
C ALA A 144 -24.01 -12.72 -3.39
N ILE A 145 -23.84 -11.57 -2.69
CA ILE A 145 -22.96 -11.50 -1.50
C ILE A 145 -23.53 -12.32 -0.34
N MET A 146 -24.86 -12.33 -0.19
CA MET A 146 -25.51 -13.11 0.86
C MET A 146 -25.38 -14.61 0.60
N ASP A 147 -25.58 -15.09 -0.64
CA ASP A 147 -25.38 -16.50 -1.02
C ASP A 147 -23.92 -16.91 -0.93
N TRP A 148 -22.97 -15.99 -1.27
CA TRP A 148 -21.54 -16.28 -1.08
C TRP A 148 -21.19 -16.69 0.34
N LYS A 149 -21.80 -16.05 1.33
CA LYS A 149 -21.38 -16.19 2.74
C LYS A 149 -22.21 -17.16 3.58
N ASP A 150 -23.37 -17.62 3.09
CA ASP A 150 -24.13 -18.64 3.80
C ASP A 150 -23.54 -20.05 3.56
N ASP A 151 -24.06 -21.05 4.24
CA ASP A 151 -23.50 -22.41 4.28
C ASP A 151 -24.33 -23.43 3.50
N ASP A 152 -25.34 -22.96 2.76
CA ASP A 152 -26.19 -23.81 1.95
C ASP A 152 -25.98 -23.57 0.42
N GLU A 153 -26.71 -24.31 -0.42
CA GLU A 153 -26.67 -24.19 -1.88
C GLU A 153 -28.03 -23.74 -2.48
N ILE A 154 -28.85 -23.06 -1.66
CA ILE A 154 -30.20 -22.64 -2.03
C ILE A 154 -30.14 -21.19 -2.50
N GLU A 155 -30.19 -21.00 -3.82
CA GLU A 155 -30.19 -19.67 -4.42
C GLU A 155 -31.35 -18.82 -3.89
N ARG A 156 -30.99 -17.64 -3.31
CA ARG A 156 -31.97 -16.63 -2.87
C ARG A 156 -32.65 -15.99 -4.07
N ALA A 157 -33.81 -15.35 -3.83
CA ALA A 157 -34.37 -14.49 -4.84
C ALA A 157 -33.34 -13.42 -5.28
N ASN A 158 -33.00 -13.42 -6.56
CA ASN A 158 -31.95 -12.58 -7.16
C ASN A 158 -30.51 -12.90 -6.72
N GLY A 159 -30.28 -14.01 -6.05
CA GLY A 159 -28.96 -14.46 -5.63
C GLY A 159 -28.18 -15.19 -6.72
N ALA A 160 -27.06 -15.81 -6.34
CA ALA A 160 -26.22 -16.54 -7.27
C ALA A 160 -25.53 -17.70 -6.57
N GLU A 161 -25.86 -18.91 -6.99
CA GLU A 161 -25.21 -20.14 -6.58
C GLU A 161 -24.37 -20.73 -7.73
N LEU A 162 -23.77 -21.90 -7.52
CA LEU A 162 -22.84 -22.55 -8.46
C LEU A 162 -23.36 -22.57 -9.92
N ASP A 163 -24.67 -22.80 -10.13
CA ASP A 163 -25.25 -22.85 -11.46
C ASP A 163 -25.18 -21.46 -12.14
N SER A 164 -25.45 -20.39 -11.40
CA SER A 164 -25.37 -19.00 -11.85
C SER A 164 -23.93 -18.60 -12.23
N TYR A 165 -22.94 -18.99 -11.43
CA TYR A 165 -21.50 -18.78 -11.72
C TYR A 165 -21.07 -19.57 -12.98
N THR A 166 -21.49 -20.83 -13.09
CA THR A 166 -21.20 -21.68 -14.25
C THR A 166 -21.81 -21.10 -15.52
N ALA A 167 -23.06 -20.62 -15.47
CA ALA A 167 -23.73 -19.98 -16.59
C ALA A 167 -23.02 -18.68 -17.04
N ALA A 168 -22.38 -17.96 -16.11
CA ALA A 168 -21.53 -16.80 -16.37
C ALA A 168 -20.15 -17.16 -16.90
N GLY A 169 -19.80 -18.46 -17.01
CA GLY A 169 -18.50 -18.94 -17.48
C GLY A 169 -17.39 -18.89 -16.42
N LEU A 170 -17.76 -18.75 -15.15
CA LEU A 170 -16.82 -18.80 -14.03
C LEU A 170 -16.58 -20.26 -13.59
N ALA A 171 -15.33 -20.59 -13.32
CA ALA A 171 -14.95 -21.95 -12.93
C ALA A 171 -15.14 -22.24 -11.43
N VAL A 172 -15.39 -21.19 -10.62
CA VAL A 172 -15.51 -21.26 -9.17
C VAL A 172 -16.85 -20.64 -8.79
N GLY A 173 -17.61 -21.31 -7.94
CA GLY A 173 -18.87 -20.85 -7.37
C GLY A 173 -18.66 -20.07 -6.07
N PRO A 174 -19.76 -19.79 -5.33
CA PRO A 174 -19.71 -19.09 -4.06
C PRO A 174 -18.85 -19.84 -3.03
N GLY A 175 -18.40 -19.11 -2.02
CA GLY A 175 -17.53 -19.65 -0.99
C GLY A 175 -18.23 -20.54 0.03
N ASN A 176 -19.56 -20.41 0.18
CA ASN A 176 -20.44 -21.05 1.18
C ASN A 176 -19.82 -20.99 2.59
N ARG A 177 -19.24 -19.85 2.91
CA ARG A 177 -18.62 -19.53 4.19
C ARG A 177 -18.39 -18.01 4.33
N SER A 178 -18.25 -17.57 5.56
CA SER A 178 -17.87 -16.19 5.84
C SER A 178 -16.60 -15.78 5.07
N PHE A 179 -16.58 -14.54 4.60
CA PHE A 179 -15.39 -13.92 4.00
C PHE A 179 -14.24 -13.89 5.00
N VAL A 180 -13.05 -14.26 4.56
CA VAL A 180 -11.81 -14.18 5.36
C VAL A 180 -11.13 -12.82 5.17
N MET A 181 -11.30 -12.24 3.97
CA MET A 181 -10.78 -10.93 3.58
C MET A 181 -11.75 -10.22 2.64
N THR A 182 -11.71 -8.90 2.62
CA THR A 182 -12.62 -8.09 1.78
C THR A 182 -12.38 -8.30 0.29
N GLU A 183 -11.16 -8.67 -0.11
CA GLU A 183 -10.78 -8.94 -1.50
C GLU A 183 -11.52 -10.15 -2.10
N GLU A 184 -12.08 -11.04 -1.28
CA GLU A 184 -12.91 -12.15 -1.78
C GLU A 184 -14.19 -11.65 -2.46
N LEU A 185 -14.65 -10.42 -2.17
CA LEU A 185 -15.76 -9.78 -2.90
C LEU A 185 -15.53 -9.73 -4.41
N LEU A 186 -14.28 -9.65 -4.86
CA LEU A 186 -13.95 -9.67 -6.29
C LEU A 186 -14.28 -11.00 -6.99
N GLN A 187 -14.58 -12.04 -6.23
CA GLN A 187 -15.00 -13.33 -6.75
C GLN A 187 -16.54 -13.46 -6.78
N VAL A 188 -17.26 -12.55 -6.13
CA VAL A 188 -18.73 -12.54 -6.14
C VAL A 188 -19.23 -12.13 -7.51
N LEU A 189 -20.23 -12.87 -8.02
CA LEU A 189 -20.85 -12.61 -9.32
C LEU A 189 -21.42 -11.18 -9.35
N GLY A 190 -21.02 -10.40 -10.36
CA GLY A 190 -21.46 -9.02 -10.53
C GLY A 190 -20.55 -7.96 -9.87
N MET A 191 -19.59 -8.34 -9.04
CA MET A 191 -18.62 -7.39 -8.46
C MET A 191 -17.61 -6.95 -9.51
N SER A 192 -17.41 -5.62 -9.64
CA SER A 192 -16.37 -5.05 -10.48
C SER A 192 -15.20 -4.53 -9.64
N TRP A 193 -14.00 -4.47 -10.26
CA TRP A 193 -12.83 -3.89 -9.61
C TRP A 193 -13.03 -2.43 -9.20
N ASP A 194 -13.62 -1.63 -10.10
CA ASP A 194 -13.83 -0.20 -9.85
C ASP A 194 -14.79 0.05 -8.68
N LEU A 195 -15.85 -0.76 -8.56
CA LEU A 195 -16.78 -0.69 -7.44
C LEU A 195 -16.09 -1.12 -6.14
N TYR A 196 -15.39 -2.25 -6.17
CA TYR A 196 -14.66 -2.74 -5.01
C TYR A 196 -13.68 -1.69 -4.48
N GLN A 197 -12.87 -1.06 -5.35
CA GLN A 197 -11.92 -0.04 -4.95
C GLN A 197 -12.59 1.17 -4.27
N LYS A 198 -13.77 1.57 -4.73
CA LYS A 198 -14.54 2.67 -4.10
C LYS A 198 -15.05 2.30 -2.71
N MET A 199 -15.41 1.04 -2.50
CA MET A 199 -16.01 0.56 -1.26
C MET A 199 -14.98 0.10 -0.24
N GLU A 200 -13.81 -0.39 -0.67
CA GLU A 200 -12.82 -1.08 0.16
C GLU A 200 -12.44 -0.33 1.44
N PRO A 201 -12.21 1.00 1.44
CA PRO A 201 -11.87 1.72 2.66
C PRO A 201 -12.97 1.66 3.75
N GLY A 202 -14.22 1.48 3.33
CA GLY A 202 -15.40 1.37 4.20
C GLY A 202 -15.75 -0.05 4.65
N LEU A 203 -15.03 -1.08 4.17
CA LEU A 203 -15.35 -2.49 4.41
C LEU A 203 -14.42 -3.16 5.42
N THR A 204 -14.95 -4.16 6.12
CA THR A 204 -14.18 -5.01 7.03
C THR A 204 -14.78 -6.42 7.12
N VAL A 205 -14.02 -7.34 7.73
CA VAL A 205 -14.46 -8.67 8.18
C VAL A 205 -14.17 -8.86 9.68
N TYR A 206 -13.86 -7.79 10.41
CA TYR A 206 -13.30 -7.88 11.75
C TYR A 206 -14.13 -7.18 12.84
N SER A 207 -15.13 -6.37 12.48
CA SER A 207 -15.90 -5.59 13.48
C SER A 207 -17.01 -6.37 14.15
N GLN A 208 -17.55 -7.38 13.48
CA GLN A 208 -18.73 -8.13 13.89
C GLN A 208 -19.98 -7.24 14.06
N SER A 209 -20.04 -6.10 13.39
CA SER A 209 -21.16 -5.16 13.41
C SER A 209 -21.82 -5.12 12.03
N GLY A 210 -23.13 -5.37 11.98
CA GLY A 210 -23.90 -5.30 10.74
C GLY A 210 -24.14 -3.87 10.21
N GLN A 211 -23.79 -2.85 10.99
CA GLN A 211 -23.85 -1.44 10.59
C GLN A 211 -22.60 -0.70 11.06
N PRO A 212 -22.10 0.28 10.29
CA PRO A 212 -20.97 1.10 10.70
C PRO A 212 -21.35 2.02 11.86
N ASP A 213 -20.41 2.19 12.82
CA ASP A 213 -20.54 3.20 13.88
C ASP A 213 -20.14 4.58 13.30
N PRO A 214 -21.08 5.55 13.19
CA PRO A 214 -20.80 6.84 12.60
C PRO A 214 -19.71 7.64 13.30
N ALA A 215 -19.45 7.34 14.56
CA ALA A 215 -18.41 8.01 15.32
C ALA A 215 -16.99 7.75 14.78
N TYR A 216 -16.80 6.65 14.04
CA TYR A 216 -15.51 6.21 13.51
C TYR A 216 -15.53 5.95 12.00
N ALA A 217 -16.72 5.96 11.38
CA ALA A 217 -16.91 5.53 10.01
C ALA A 217 -16.19 6.44 9.00
N PRO A 218 -15.45 5.90 8.03
CA PRO A 218 -15.02 6.65 6.86
C PRO A 218 -16.22 6.97 5.96
N VAL A 219 -16.02 7.88 5.01
CA VAL A 219 -17.07 8.34 4.08
C VAL A 219 -17.75 7.15 3.39
N GLU A 220 -16.96 6.21 2.93
CA GLU A 220 -17.40 5.04 2.16
C GLU A 220 -18.33 4.14 2.98
N ALA A 221 -18.07 3.99 4.28
CA ALA A 221 -18.92 3.19 5.15
C ALA A 221 -20.24 3.91 5.53
N LEU A 222 -20.20 5.25 5.65
CA LEU A 222 -21.39 6.05 5.97
C LEU A 222 -22.48 5.89 4.91
N LEU A 223 -22.13 5.59 3.66
CA LEU A 223 -23.10 5.34 2.58
C LEU A 223 -23.94 4.07 2.79
N ALA A 224 -23.62 3.24 3.78
CA ALA A 224 -24.48 2.15 4.24
C ALA A 224 -25.62 2.61 5.16
N LEU A 225 -25.60 3.87 5.62
CA LEU A 225 -26.66 4.42 6.46
C LEU A 225 -27.84 4.89 5.58
N PRO A 226 -29.08 4.73 6.05
CA PRO A 226 -30.24 5.22 5.33
C PRO A 226 -30.18 6.72 5.07
N ASP A 227 -30.59 7.13 3.87
CA ASP A 227 -30.68 8.54 3.45
C ASP A 227 -29.37 9.33 3.50
N MET A 228 -28.22 8.65 3.54
CA MET A 228 -26.89 9.27 3.51
C MET A 228 -26.40 9.44 2.08
N THR A 229 -26.18 10.67 1.67
CA THR A 229 -25.52 11.00 0.40
C THR A 229 -24.02 11.14 0.58
N GLU A 230 -23.25 11.04 -0.51
CA GLU A 230 -21.80 11.21 -0.48
C GLU A 230 -21.39 12.60 0.06
N GLU A 231 -22.11 13.67 -0.36
CA GLU A 231 -21.87 15.03 0.09
C GLU A 231 -22.09 15.16 1.61
N GLU A 232 -23.19 14.61 2.12
CA GLU A 232 -23.49 14.60 3.55
C GLU A 232 -22.46 13.80 4.35
N ALA A 233 -22.01 12.67 3.84
CA ALA A 233 -20.99 11.84 4.46
C ALA A 233 -19.63 12.59 4.55
N VAL A 234 -19.23 13.26 3.46
CA VAL A 234 -17.99 14.09 3.45
C VAL A 234 -18.09 15.24 4.46
N ASN A 235 -19.20 15.97 4.47
CA ASN A 235 -19.43 17.07 5.41
C ASN A 235 -19.42 16.57 6.86
N PHE A 236 -20.11 15.47 7.13
CA PHE A 236 -20.16 14.85 8.45
C PHE A 236 -18.77 14.43 8.96
N VAL A 237 -17.94 13.80 8.11
CA VAL A 237 -16.56 13.42 8.49
C VAL A 237 -15.71 14.66 8.75
N SER A 238 -15.84 15.70 7.92
CA SER A 238 -15.14 16.98 8.11
C SER A 238 -15.50 17.64 9.44
N ASP A 239 -16.80 17.74 9.75
CA ASP A 239 -17.29 18.30 11.00
C ASP A 239 -16.81 17.49 12.21
N ARG A 240 -16.87 16.16 12.13
CA ARG A 240 -16.39 15.24 13.18
C ARG A 240 -14.89 15.39 13.45
N GLN A 241 -14.11 15.65 12.40
CA GLN A 241 -12.64 15.80 12.50
C GLN A 241 -12.19 17.24 12.82
N SER A 242 -13.12 18.19 12.93
CA SER A 242 -12.80 19.56 13.32
C SER A 242 -12.29 19.66 14.78
N GLU A 243 -11.56 20.72 15.09
CA GLU A 243 -11.03 20.95 16.45
C GLU A 243 -12.17 21.08 17.48
N ASP A 244 -13.30 21.68 17.10
CA ASP A 244 -14.47 21.86 17.98
C ASP A 244 -15.08 20.50 18.41
N SER A 245 -14.89 19.43 17.65
CA SER A 245 -15.39 18.11 18.00
C SER A 245 -14.61 17.43 19.12
N LEU A 246 -13.39 17.89 19.42
CA LEU A 246 -12.56 17.37 20.52
C LEU A 246 -13.12 17.78 21.90
N ASP A 247 -13.93 18.84 21.97
CA ASP A 247 -14.57 19.33 23.20
C ASP A 247 -15.85 18.54 23.57
N GLY A 248 -16.11 17.40 22.93
CA GLY A 248 -17.22 16.50 23.25
C GLY A 248 -18.56 16.88 22.61
N VAL A 249 -18.55 17.81 21.66
CA VAL A 249 -19.72 18.09 20.82
C VAL A 249 -19.72 17.07 19.67
N GLY A 250 -20.54 16.05 19.77
CA GLY A 250 -20.63 15.03 18.71
C GLY A 250 -21.13 15.62 17.39
N ALA A 251 -20.67 15.10 16.26
CA ALA A 251 -21.21 15.44 14.94
C ALA A 251 -22.65 14.94 14.81
N VAL A 252 -23.49 15.70 14.10
CA VAL A 252 -24.93 15.37 13.93
C VAL A 252 -25.14 14.77 12.56
N LEU A 253 -25.71 13.56 12.53
CA LEU A 253 -26.14 12.90 11.29
C LEU A 253 -27.33 13.62 10.65
N PRO A 254 -27.58 13.46 9.33
CA PRO A 254 -28.77 13.99 8.67
C PRO A 254 -30.08 13.57 9.35
N SER A 255 -30.11 12.36 9.95
CA SER A 255 -31.19 11.86 10.76
C SER A 255 -31.43 12.63 12.07
N GLY A 256 -30.57 13.57 12.43
CA GLY A 256 -30.59 14.30 13.71
C GLY A 256 -29.96 13.52 14.88
N GLN A 257 -29.43 12.32 14.65
CA GLN A 257 -28.73 11.55 15.68
C GLN A 257 -27.33 12.11 15.88
N VAL A 258 -26.91 12.25 17.15
CA VAL A 258 -25.54 12.69 17.51
C VAL A 258 -24.62 11.47 17.54
N ALA A 259 -23.59 11.48 16.73
CA ALA A 259 -22.52 10.50 16.77
C ALA A 259 -21.44 10.96 17.75
N MET A 260 -21.23 10.19 18.79
CA MET A 260 -20.18 10.42 19.78
C MET A 260 -19.28 9.19 19.86
N ALA A 261 -17.98 9.39 19.74
CA ALA A 261 -17.00 8.35 19.96
C ALA A 261 -17.11 7.86 21.41
N ARG A 262 -17.61 6.63 21.60
CA ARG A 262 -17.80 6.04 22.93
C ARG A 262 -17.08 4.70 23.05
N GLY A 263 -16.40 4.55 24.19
CA GLY A 263 -15.76 3.30 24.54
C GLY A 263 -14.51 2.99 23.72
N ARG A 264 -13.91 1.86 24.05
CA ARG A 264 -12.67 1.38 23.44
C ARG A 264 -13.00 0.27 22.43
N GLY A 265 -12.64 0.44 21.19
CA GLY A 265 -12.60 -0.64 20.22
C GLY A 265 -11.52 -1.66 20.57
N LEU A 266 -11.61 -2.82 19.96
CA LEU A 266 -10.59 -3.86 20.10
C LEU A 266 -9.76 -4.03 18.83
N THR A 267 -10.31 -3.66 17.68
CA THR A 267 -9.68 -3.87 16.37
C THR A 267 -9.57 -2.53 15.66
N TYR A 268 -8.39 -2.25 15.13
CA TYR A 268 -8.07 -0.98 14.49
C TYR A 268 -7.27 -1.23 13.20
N SER A 269 -7.55 -0.46 12.17
CA SER A 269 -6.66 -0.28 11.02
C SER A 269 -5.78 0.94 11.26
N ILE A 270 -4.49 0.78 11.07
CA ILE A 270 -3.48 1.83 11.21
C ILE A 270 -2.75 1.95 9.88
N LEU A 271 -2.84 3.12 9.25
CA LEU A 271 -2.06 3.51 8.10
C LEU A 271 -0.97 4.47 8.56
N ALA A 272 0.29 4.16 8.27
CA ALA A 272 1.42 5.03 8.55
C ALA A 272 2.21 5.28 7.25
N LYS A 273 2.34 6.55 6.87
CA LYS A 273 3.09 7.01 5.69
C LYS A 273 4.24 7.89 6.13
N ALA A 274 5.47 7.43 5.92
CA ALA A 274 6.67 8.19 6.24
C ALA A 274 7.27 8.85 5.01
N THR A 275 7.55 10.14 5.09
CA THR A 275 8.20 10.92 4.05
C THR A 275 9.55 11.43 4.57
N LEU A 276 10.63 11.11 3.85
CA LEU A 276 11.98 11.58 4.16
C LEU A 276 12.21 13.00 3.59
N PRO A 277 13.21 13.76 4.11
CA PRO A 277 13.54 15.11 3.59
C PRO A 277 13.89 15.16 2.11
N ASN A 278 14.33 14.05 1.52
CA ASN A 278 14.62 13.94 0.08
C ASN A 278 13.38 13.61 -0.79
N GLY A 279 12.18 13.58 -0.19
CA GLY A 279 10.91 13.30 -0.85
C GLY A 279 10.61 11.82 -1.08
N ILE A 280 11.52 10.91 -0.72
CA ILE A 280 11.25 9.47 -0.77
C ILE A 280 10.31 9.13 0.38
N TRP A 281 9.27 8.35 0.07
CA TRP A 281 8.27 7.92 1.04
C TRP A 281 7.98 6.43 0.92
N ASP A 282 7.46 5.87 1.99
CA ASP A 282 6.89 4.52 2.03
C ASP A 282 5.75 4.50 3.02
N GLN A 283 4.86 3.51 2.89
CA GLN A 283 3.72 3.36 3.76
C GLN A 283 3.48 1.91 4.14
N VAL A 284 2.93 1.75 5.34
CA VAL A 284 2.54 0.46 5.92
C VAL A 284 1.12 0.58 6.43
N GLU A 285 0.29 -0.40 6.15
CA GLU A 285 -1.03 -0.55 6.74
C GLU A 285 -1.12 -1.85 7.51
N ALA A 286 -1.68 -1.80 8.71
CA ALA A 286 -1.94 -2.98 9.50
C ALA A 286 -3.32 -2.92 10.15
N THR A 287 -4.08 -4.03 10.09
CA THR A 287 -5.24 -4.24 10.94
C THR A 287 -4.81 -5.05 12.14
N ILE A 288 -5.01 -4.50 13.32
CA ILE A 288 -4.57 -5.09 14.59
C ILE A 288 -5.74 -5.29 15.54
N ARG A 289 -5.66 -6.32 16.37
CA ARG A 289 -6.57 -6.52 17.50
C ARG A 289 -5.81 -6.41 18.81
N LEU A 290 -6.27 -5.53 19.69
CA LEU A 290 -5.69 -5.36 21.02
C LEU A 290 -6.02 -6.56 21.91
N GLY A 291 -5.03 -7.01 22.67
CA GLY A 291 -5.13 -8.20 23.54
C GLY A 291 -4.98 -9.51 22.76
N GLY A 292 -4.72 -10.59 23.49
CA GLY A 292 -4.69 -11.97 22.95
C GLY A 292 -3.58 -12.25 21.92
N GLY A 293 -2.49 -11.46 21.92
CA GLY A 293 -1.34 -11.72 21.06
C GLY A 293 -0.64 -13.03 21.43
N GLN A 294 -0.04 -13.69 20.42
CA GLN A 294 0.87 -14.82 20.64
C GLN A 294 2.17 -14.30 21.27
N ASP A 295 2.90 -15.16 21.97
CA ASP A 295 4.21 -14.86 22.58
C ASP A 295 4.22 -13.67 23.56
N GLY A 296 3.08 -13.38 24.22
CA GLY A 296 2.99 -12.29 25.20
C GLY A 296 2.90 -10.89 24.58
N LEU A 297 2.74 -10.79 23.27
CA LEU A 297 2.47 -9.51 22.60
C LEU A 297 1.10 -8.97 23.04
N PRO A 298 1.01 -7.65 23.26
CA PRO A 298 -0.22 -7.03 23.72
C PRO A 298 -1.27 -6.83 22.62
N TYR A 299 -1.00 -7.27 21.43
CA TYR A 299 -1.86 -7.19 20.24
C TYR A 299 -1.60 -8.36 19.30
N ARG A 300 -2.52 -8.59 18.38
CA ARG A 300 -2.38 -9.52 17.26
C ARG A 300 -2.56 -8.77 15.95
N VAL A 301 -1.66 -9.00 14.99
CA VAL A 301 -1.82 -8.53 13.60
C VAL A 301 -2.79 -9.47 12.89
N LEU A 302 -3.85 -8.91 12.32
CA LEU A 302 -4.86 -9.62 11.53
C LEU A 302 -4.57 -9.50 10.04
N ARG A 303 -4.12 -8.32 9.60
CA ARG A 303 -3.75 -8.01 8.22
C ARG A 303 -2.53 -7.11 8.21
N TRP A 304 -1.66 -7.29 7.22
CA TRP A 304 -0.48 -6.45 7.00
C TRP A 304 -0.31 -6.20 5.51
N ARG A 305 -0.18 -4.95 5.11
CA ARG A 305 0.08 -4.54 3.73
C ARG A 305 1.25 -3.56 3.67
N GLU A 306 2.10 -3.72 2.65
CA GLU A 306 3.28 -2.88 2.41
C GLU A 306 3.34 -2.44 0.95
N GLY A 307 3.92 -1.27 0.69
CA GLY A 307 4.28 -0.82 -0.65
C GLY A 307 3.10 -0.63 -1.61
N PHE A 308 1.87 -0.52 -1.10
CA PHE A 308 0.72 -0.21 -1.94
C PHE A 308 0.65 1.30 -2.19
N HIS A 309 0.47 1.66 -3.45
CA HIS A 309 0.30 3.03 -3.88
C HIS A 309 -1.14 3.19 -4.36
N HIS A 310 -1.89 4.02 -3.68
CA HIS A 310 -3.26 4.42 -4.09
C HIS A 310 -3.20 5.55 -5.09
#